data_1df271074d06c09993ea45e3b5878ef3
#
_entry.id   1df271074d06c09993ea45e3b5878ef3
#
_cell.length_a   1.000
_cell.length_b   1.000
_cell.length_c   1.000
_cell.angle_alpha   90.00
_cell.angle_beta   90.00
_cell.angle_gamma   90.00
#
_symmetry.space_group_name_H-M   'P 1'
#
loop_
_entity.id
_entity.type
_entity.pdbx_description
1 polymer ?
#
loop_
_entity_poly.entity_id
_entity_poly.type
_entity_poly.pdbx_seq_one_letter_code
_entity_poly.pdbx_strand_id
1 'polypeptide(L)'
;MPAGIIALIVILSVIAFILFIIIISNIKIVKQTEKIIVERLGAYRTTWGVGIHMLLPFFDRIAVRVSMKEQVKDFEPQSVITKDNVTMQIDTVVFYVVTDAKLYAYGVENPMAAINYLSATTLRNIIGELLLDECLTSRELINEKMRKILDEATDPWGIKVNRVEVKNILPPKDIREAMEKQMRAEREKREKILLAEGQKQSAILVAEGQKQSAILNAEAEKQMAILRAEGEAESLRKVKQAEADGIRSVREAEAQGLKMLNDSKPIEAVVTLRYYEALGKIADGKATKIFLPSNLDKVASIASVVKEVTKE
;
A
#
# COMPACT_ATOMS: atom_id res chain seq x y z
N MET A 1 -4.84 -98.44 -9.70
CA MET A 1 -6.09 -97.70 -9.65
C MET A 1 -6.81 -97.83 -10.99
N PRO A 2 -8.08 -98.12 -11.05
CA PRO A 2 -8.78 -98.31 -12.33
C PRO A 2 -8.75 -96.93 -13.10
N ALA A 3 -8.45 -97.01 -14.40
CA ALA A 3 -8.30 -95.86 -15.30
C ALA A 3 -9.46 -94.85 -15.22
N GLY A 4 -10.66 -95.34 -14.87
CA GLY A 4 -11.85 -94.47 -14.66
C GLY A 4 -11.76 -93.52 -13.46
N ILE A 5 -11.04 -93.89 -12.36
CA ILE A 5 -10.87 -93.05 -11.19
C ILE A 5 -9.86 -91.91 -11.51
N ILE A 6 -8.81 -92.22 -12.28
CA ILE A 6 -7.81 -91.20 -12.72
C ILE A 6 -8.48 -90.18 -13.65
N ALA A 7 -9.32 -90.61 -14.60
CA ALA A 7 -10.08 -89.73 -15.51
C ALA A 7 -11.02 -88.87 -14.73
N LEU A 8 -11.73 -89.39 -13.72
CA LEU A 8 -12.64 -88.60 -12.87
C LEU A 8 -11.90 -87.49 -12.07
N ILE A 9 -10.73 -87.81 -11.49
CA ILE A 9 -9.91 -86.87 -10.75
C ILE A 9 -9.40 -85.77 -11.67
N VAL A 10 -8.97 -86.08 -12.89
CA VAL A 10 -8.52 -85.11 -13.89
C VAL A 10 -9.65 -84.21 -14.28
N ILE A 11 -10.84 -84.73 -14.58
CA ILE A 11 -12.01 -83.90 -14.92
C ILE A 11 -12.40 -82.93 -13.76
N LEU A 12 -12.40 -83.42 -12.52
CA LEU A 12 -12.74 -82.63 -11.33
C LEU A 12 -11.69 -81.56 -11.09
N SER A 13 -10.40 -81.83 -11.30
CA SER A 13 -9.33 -80.82 -11.17
C SER A 13 -9.43 -79.72 -12.23
N VAL A 14 -9.78 -80.09 -13.46
CA VAL A 14 -9.99 -79.15 -14.55
C VAL A 14 -11.21 -78.22 -14.23
N ILE A 15 -12.29 -78.80 -13.75
CA ILE A 15 -13.49 -78.00 -13.34
C ILE A 15 -13.13 -77.11 -12.17
N ALA A 16 -12.43 -77.56 -11.16
CA ALA A 16 -12.00 -76.79 -10.02
C ALA A 16 -11.06 -75.65 -10.47
N PHE A 17 -10.17 -75.87 -11.41
CA PHE A 17 -9.27 -74.88 -11.96
C PHE A 17 -10.04 -73.81 -12.75
N ILE A 18 -11.01 -74.21 -13.56
CA ILE A 18 -11.90 -73.24 -14.29
C ILE A 18 -12.69 -72.43 -13.30
N LEU A 19 -13.29 -72.98 -12.27
CA LEU A 19 -14.02 -72.28 -11.23
C LEU A 19 -13.10 -71.32 -10.48
N PHE A 20 -11.88 -71.68 -10.19
CA PHE A 20 -10.89 -70.84 -9.54
C PHE A 20 -10.56 -69.57 -10.42
N ILE A 21 -10.34 -69.80 -11.73
CA ILE A 21 -10.13 -68.70 -12.68
C ILE A 21 -11.33 -67.77 -12.72
N ILE A 22 -12.55 -68.30 -12.77
CA ILE A 22 -13.78 -67.49 -12.77
C ILE A 22 -13.90 -66.66 -11.50
N ILE A 23 -13.61 -67.23 -10.33
CA ILE A 23 -13.65 -66.51 -9.05
C ILE A 23 -12.64 -65.35 -9.04
N ILE A 24 -11.39 -65.60 -9.43
CA ILE A 24 -10.35 -64.55 -9.46
C ILE A 24 -10.69 -63.44 -10.45
N SER A 25 -11.20 -63.78 -11.63
CA SER A 25 -11.57 -62.81 -12.67
C SER A 25 -12.70 -61.87 -12.22
N ASN A 26 -13.54 -62.28 -11.28
CA ASN A 26 -14.68 -61.53 -10.77
C ASN A 26 -14.34 -60.69 -9.51
N ILE A 27 -13.10 -60.74 -9.03
CA ILE A 27 -12.64 -59.83 -7.98
C ILE A 27 -12.40 -58.44 -8.61
N LYS A 28 -13.06 -57.42 -8.08
CA LYS A 28 -12.91 -56.02 -8.51
C LYS A 28 -12.46 -55.18 -7.33
N ILE A 29 -11.44 -54.36 -7.58
CA ILE A 29 -10.92 -53.41 -6.60
C ILE A 29 -11.52 -52.03 -6.94
N VAL A 30 -12.18 -51.44 -5.96
CA VAL A 30 -12.76 -50.09 -6.07
C VAL A 30 -11.83 -49.06 -5.41
N LYS A 31 -11.43 -48.05 -6.16
CA LYS A 31 -10.55 -46.99 -5.68
C LYS A 31 -11.31 -46.07 -4.72
N GLN A 32 -10.59 -45.35 -3.87
CA GLN A 32 -11.15 -44.45 -2.86
C GLN A 32 -12.02 -43.32 -3.47
N THR A 33 -11.74 -42.96 -4.70
CA THR A 33 -12.41 -41.82 -5.39
C THR A 33 -13.54 -42.28 -6.32
N GLU A 34 -13.87 -43.57 -6.30
CA GLU A 34 -14.88 -44.13 -7.20
C GLU A 34 -15.93 -44.88 -6.40
N LYS A 35 -17.16 -44.89 -6.91
CA LYS A 35 -18.21 -45.82 -6.49
C LYS A 35 -18.70 -46.60 -7.70
N ILE A 36 -18.99 -47.87 -7.48
CA ILE A 36 -19.44 -48.78 -8.54
C ILE A 36 -20.87 -49.21 -8.20
N ILE A 37 -21.77 -49.04 -9.17
CA ILE A 37 -23.17 -49.50 -9.07
C ILE A 37 -23.22 -50.87 -9.67
N VAL A 38 -23.80 -51.80 -8.89
CA VAL A 38 -23.98 -53.20 -9.29
C VAL A 38 -25.48 -53.52 -9.41
N GLU A 39 -25.84 -54.05 -10.55
CA GLU A 39 -27.14 -54.57 -10.87
C GLU A 39 -27.13 -56.11 -10.79
N ARG A 40 -28.27 -56.64 -10.34
CA ARG A 40 -28.52 -58.07 -10.40
C ARG A 40 -29.76 -58.28 -11.23
N LEU A 41 -29.62 -59.01 -12.37
CA LEU A 41 -30.72 -59.27 -13.29
C LEU A 41 -31.51 -58.04 -13.70
N GLY A 42 -30.82 -56.90 -13.87
CA GLY A 42 -31.42 -55.62 -14.27
C GLY A 42 -31.99 -54.75 -13.12
N ALA A 43 -31.97 -55.27 -11.88
CA ALA A 43 -32.40 -54.48 -10.74
C ALA A 43 -31.19 -53.96 -9.96
N TYR A 44 -31.26 -52.71 -9.39
CA TYR A 44 -30.28 -52.19 -8.48
C TYR A 44 -30.07 -53.13 -7.29
N ARG A 45 -28.84 -53.56 -7.05
CA ARG A 45 -28.49 -54.38 -5.90
C ARG A 45 -27.82 -53.59 -4.80
N THR A 46 -26.69 -53.00 -5.13
CA THR A 46 -25.85 -52.25 -4.14
C THR A 46 -24.89 -51.30 -4.84
N THR A 47 -24.43 -50.32 -4.07
CA THR A 47 -23.31 -49.44 -4.47
C THR A 47 -22.05 -49.87 -3.72
N TRP A 48 -21.03 -50.26 -4.44
CA TRP A 48 -19.75 -50.62 -3.85
C TRP A 48 -18.92 -49.38 -3.53
N GLY A 49 -18.51 -49.28 -2.28
CA GLY A 49 -17.50 -48.33 -1.82
C GLY A 49 -16.08 -48.86 -2.02
N VAL A 50 -15.16 -48.25 -1.34
CA VAL A 50 -13.72 -48.56 -1.39
C VAL A 50 -13.46 -49.98 -0.89
N GLY A 51 -12.57 -50.69 -1.58
CA GLY A 51 -12.10 -52.00 -1.17
C GLY A 51 -12.23 -53.06 -2.23
N ILE A 52 -12.09 -54.33 -1.80
CA ILE A 52 -12.19 -55.51 -2.65
C ILE A 52 -13.61 -56.01 -2.61
N HIS A 53 -14.21 -56.17 -3.78
CA HIS A 53 -15.57 -56.71 -3.95
C HIS A 53 -15.58 -57.83 -4.94
N MET A 54 -16.50 -58.76 -4.74
CA MET A 54 -16.66 -59.93 -5.61
C MET A 54 -17.99 -59.83 -6.36
N LEU A 55 -17.90 -59.96 -7.68
CA LEU A 55 -19.04 -60.01 -8.58
C LEU A 55 -19.52 -61.46 -8.71
N LEU A 56 -20.81 -61.70 -8.60
CA LEU A 56 -21.36 -63.01 -8.88
C LEU A 56 -21.45 -63.17 -10.41
N PRO A 57 -20.68 -64.14 -11.00
CA PRO A 57 -20.70 -64.36 -12.44
C PRO A 57 -22.10 -64.73 -12.90
N PHE A 58 -22.49 -64.27 -14.07
CA PHE A 58 -23.77 -64.43 -14.75
C PHE A 58 -24.96 -63.63 -14.16
N PHE A 59 -24.97 -63.31 -12.85
CA PHE A 59 -26.09 -62.63 -12.20
C PHE A 59 -25.85 -61.17 -11.98
N ASP A 60 -24.60 -60.79 -11.59
CA ASP A 60 -24.25 -59.44 -11.26
C ASP A 60 -23.55 -58.73 -12.42
N ARG A 61 -23.91 -57.49 -12.69
CA ARG A 61 -23.32 -56.65 -13.71
C ARG A 61 -22.93 -55.29 -13.11
N ILE A 62 -21.79 -54.76 -13.51
CA ILE A 62 -21.43 -53.37 -13.22
C ILE A 62 -22.23 -52.46 -14.18
N ALA A 63 -23.13 -51.63 -13.62
CA ALA A 63 -23.97 -50.71 -14.38
C ALA A 63 -23.15 -49.45 -14.74
N VAL A 64 -22.62 -48.76 -13.72
CA VAL A 64 -21.87 -47.52 -13.91
C VAL A 64 -20.74 -47.44 -12.89
N ARG A 65 -19.61 -46.82 -13.30
CA ARG A 65 -18.55 -46.37 -12.42
C ARG A 65 -18.64 -44.85 -12.31
N VAL A 66 -18.77 -44.35 -11.10
CA VAL A 66 -18.95 -42.92 -10.83
C VAL A 66 -17.74 -42.40 -10.08
N SER A 67 -17.12 -41.34 -10.59
CA SER A 67 -16.07 -40.60 -9.87
C SER A 67 -16.71 -39.69 -8.87
N MET A 68 -16.24 -39.75 -7.64
CA MET A 68 -16.68 -38.86 -6.55
C MET A 68 -15.83 -37.59 -6.44
N LYS A 69 -14.84 -37.42 -7.35
CA LYS A 69 -14.04 -36.21 -7.42
C LYS A 69 -14.84 -35.09 -8.08
N GLU A 70 -14.46 -33.86 -7.77
CA GLU A 70 -14.95 -32.72 -8.53
C GLU A 70 -14.57 -32.86 -10.01
N GLN A 71 -15.54 -32.64 -10.85
CA GLN A 71 -15.42 -32.73 -12.30
C GLN A 71 -15.73 -31.38 -12.90
N VAL A 72 -15.08 -31.08 -14.02
CA VAL A 72 -15.26 -29.85 -14.77
C VAL A 72 -15.82 -30.18 -16.14
N LYS A 73 -16.90 -29.52 -16.51
CA LYS A 73 -17.49 -29.65 -17.83
C LYS A 73 -17.57 -28.30 -18.52
N ASP A 74 -16.88 -28.19 -19.63
CA ASP A 74 -16.95 -27.06 -20.54
C ASP A 74 -18.12 -27.30 -21.51
N PHE A 75 -19.03 -26.34 -21.62
CA PHE A 75 -20.15 -26.36 -22.53
C PHE A 75 -19.91 -25.43 -23.72
N GLU A 76 -20.39 -25.84 -24.89
CA GLU A 76 -20.28 -25.07 -26.10
C GLU A 76 -20.97 -23.70 -26.00
N PRO A 77 -20.47 -22.67 -26.74
CA PRO A 77 -21.07 -21.35 -26.74
C PRO A 77 -22.54 -21.36 -27.10
N GLN A 78 -23.35 -20.73 -26.25
CA GLN A 78 -24.80 -20.62 -26.43
C GLN A 78 -25.15 -19.23 -26.96
N SER A 79 -26.00 -19.17 -28.00
CA SER A 79 -26.57 -17.91 -28.46
C SER A 79 -27.67 -17.44 -27.52
N VAL A 80 -27.49 -16.26 -26.96
CA VAL A 80 -28.45 -15.60 -26.04
C VAL A 80 -28.75 -14.19 -26.50
N ILE A 81 -29.91 -13.67 -26.10
CA ILE A 81 -30.33 -12.32 -26.44
C ILE A 81 -30.50 -11.54 -25.16
N THR A 82 -29.89 -10.38 -25.06
CA THR A 82 -30.01 -9.48 -23.93
C THR A 82 -31.32 -8.70 -23.94
N LYS A 83 -31.61 -8.00 -22.83
CA LYS A 83 -32.78 -7.14 -22.72
C LYS A 83 -32.84 -6.01 -23.75
N ASP A 84 -31.69 -5.50 -24.17
CA ASP A 84 -31.51 -4.50 -25.22
C ASP A 84 -31.42 -5.09 -26.63
N ASN A 85 -31.85 -6.35 -26.79
CA ASN A 85 -32.00 -7.07 -28.05
C ASN A 85 -30.67 -7.30 -28.79
N VAL A 86 -29.56 -7.43 -28.07
CA VAL A 86 -28.26 -7.80 -28.65
C VAL A 86 -28.09 -9.32 -28.56
N THR A 87 -27.85 -9.97 -29.71
CA THR A 87 -27.50 -11.40 -29.75
C THR A 87 -26.01 -11.58 -29.46
N MET A 88 -25.66 -12.37 -28.44
CA MET A 88 -24.27 -12.69 -28.11
C MET A 88 -24.07 -14.19 -27.93
N GLN A 89 -22.82 -14.63 -27.97
CA GLN A 89 -22.44 -16.00 -27.65
C GLN A 89 -21.72 -16.03 -26.31
N ILE A 90 -22.18 -16.94 -25.44
CA ILE A 90 -21.64 -17.11 -24.11
C ILE A 90 -21.34 -18.58 -23.87
N ASP A 91 -20.11 -18.89 -23.47
CA ASP A 91 -19.67 -20.21 -23.03
C ASP A 91 -19.61 -20.26 -21.51
N THR A 92 -19.97 -21.43 -20.98
CA THR A 92 -20.01 -21.67 -19.53
C THR A 92 -19.25 -22.93 -19.15
N VAL A 93 -18.61 -22.87 -17.99
CA VAL A 93 -17.95 -24.01 -17.37
C VAL A 93 -18.61 -24.32 -16.04
N VAL A 94 -19.00 -25.58 -15.87
CA VAL A 94 -19.68 -26.04 -14.65
C VAL A 94 -18.74 -26.98 -13.88
N PHE A 95 -18.55 -26.68 -12.60
CA PHE A 95 -17.81 -27.49 -11.64
C PHE A 95 -18.82 -28.22 -10.76
N TYR A 96 -18.79 -29.54 -10.79
CA TYR A 96 -19.75 -30.35 -10.08
C TYR A 96 -19.10 -31.56 -9.42
N VAL A 97 -19.77 -32.09 -8.41
CA VAL A 97 -19.38 -33.32 -7.73
C VAL A 97 -20.59 -34.23 -7.61
N VAL A 98 -20.40 -35.53 -7.80
CA VAL A 98 -21.46 -36.50 -7.56
C VAL A 98 -21.51 -36.81 -6.06
N THR A 99 -22.65 -36.55 -5.43
CA THR A 99 -22.89 -36.81 -4.01
C THR A 99 -23.48 -38.18 -3.79
N ASP A 100 -24.43 -38.57 -4.63
CA ASP A 100 -25.06 -39.90 -4.60
C ASP A 100 -24.92 -40.62 -5.95
N ALA A 101 -24.16 -41.70 -5.96
CA ALA A 101 -23.90 -42.49 -7.16
C ALA A 101 -25.18 -43.20 -7.68
N LYS A 102 -26.10 -43.60 -6.79
CA LYS A 102 -27.35 -44.23 -7.17
C LYS A 102 -28.28 -43.26 -7.90
N LEU A 103 -28.47 -42.08 -7.33
CA LEU A 103 -29.29 -41.03 -7.97
C LEU A 103 -28.66 -40.57 -9.30
N TYR A 104 -27.33 -40.51 -9.36
CA TYR A 104 -26.62 -40.17 -10.59
C TYR A 104 -26.89 -41.20 -11.72
N ALA A 105 -26.97 -42.48 -11.39
CA ALA A 105 -27.13 -43.51 -12.41
C ALA A 105 -28.57 -43.74 -12.83
N TYR A 106 -29.55 -43.48 -11.94
CA TYR A 106 -30.96 -43.80 -12.18
C TYR A 106 -31.89 -42.60 -12.14
N GLY A 107 -31.43 -41.45 -11.67
CA GLY A 107 -32.25 -40.24 -11.56
C GLY A 107 -32.53 -39.58 -12.91
N VAL A 108 -31.62 -39.69 -13.86
CA VAL A 108 -31.77 -39.15 -15.20
C VAL A 108 -30.98 -39.99 -16.22
N GLU A 109 -31.46 -40.13 -17.43
CA GLU A 109 -30.83 -40.95 -18.45
C GLU A 109 -29.42 -40.50 -18.82
N ASN A 110 -29.24 -39.21 -19.03
CA ASN A 110 -27.95 -38.60 -19.35
C ASN A 110 -27.72 -37.33 -18.52
N PRO A 111 -27.10 -37.43 -17.35
CA PRO A 111 -26.88 -36.29 -16.47
C PRO A 111 -26.16 -35.11 -17.13
N MET A 112 -25.17 -35.39 -17.97
CA MET A 112 -24.39 -34.34 -18.61
C MET A 112 -25.16 -33.58 -19.67
N ALA A 113 -25.96 -34.28 -20.47
CA ALA A 113 -26.83 -33.63 -21.45
C ALA A 113 -27.93 -32.81 -20.74
N ALA A 114 -28.49 -33.33 -19.64
CA ALA A 114 -29.48 -32.63 -18.85
C ALA A 114 -28.93 -31.32 -18.25
N ILE A 115 -27.73 -31.35 -17.66
CA ILE A 115 -27.06 -30.15 -17.14
C ILE A 115 -26.76 -29.16 -18.26
N ASN A 116 -26.36 -29.62 -19.45
CA ASN A 116 -26.08 -28.74 -20.59
C ASN A 116 -27.36 -27.98 -21.03
N TYR A 117 -28.46 -28.70 -21.22
CA TYR A 117 -29.74 -28.07 -21.62
C TYR A 117 -30.27 -27.12 -20.52
N LEU A 118 -30.15 -27.52 -19.26
CA LEU A 118 -30.54 -26.70 -18.14
C LEU A 118 -29.67 -25.43 -18.04
N SER A 119 -28.36 -25.58 -18.18
CA SER A 119 -27.42 -24.47 -18.21
C SER A 119 -27.75 -23.48 -19.34
N ALA A 120 -27.98 -23.98 -20.56
CA ALA A 120 -28.32 -23.15 -21.71
C ALA A 120 -29.65 -22.38 -21.50
N THR A 121 -30.70 -23.03 -20.96
CA THR A 121 -31.96 -22.37 -20.71
C THR A 121 -31.91 -21.38 -19.57
N THR A 122 -31.24 -21.73 -18.49
CA THR A 122 -31.00 -20.83 -17.34
C THR A 122 -30.18 -19.61 -17.73
N LEU A 123 -29.11 -19.81 -18.48
CA LEU A 123 -28.28 -18.71 -19.01
C LEU A 123 -29.11 -17.75 -19.86
N ARG A 124 -29.93 -18.29 -20.78
CA ARG A 124 -30.83 -17.48 -21.64
C ARG A 124 -31.79 -16.64 -20.82
N ASN A 125 -32.38 -17.20 -19.79
CA ASN A 125 -33.31 -16.48 -18.91
C ASN A 125 -32.61 -15.36 -18.17
N ILE A 126 -31.46 -15.64 -17.53
CA ILE A 126 -30.69 -14.65 -16.75
C ILE A 126 -30.21 -13.50 -17.67
N ILE A 127 -29.66 -13.83 -18.82
CA ILE A 127 -29.14 -12.81 -19.77
C ILE A 127 -30.27 -11.99 -20.38
N GLY A 128 -31.44 -12.59 -20.63
CA GLY A 128 -32.63 -11.88 -21.14
C GLY A 128 -33.16 -10.79 -20.20
N GLU A 129 -32.83 -10.83 -18.92
CA GLU A 129 -33.19 -9.80 -17.93
C GLU A 129 -32.17 -8.65 -17.86
N LEU A 130 -30.92 -8.85 -18.36
CA LEU A 130 -29.79 -7.95 -18.24
C LEU A 130 -29.52 -7.16 -19.53
N LEU A 131 -29.00 -5.93 -19.36
CA LEU A 131 -28.45 -5.15 -20.44
C LEU A 131 -27.06 -5.69 -20.85
N LEU A 132 -26.60 -5.37 -22.06
CA LEU A 132 -25.28 -5.80 -22.54
C LEU A 132 -24.14 -5.38 -21.61
N ASP A 133 -24.14 -4.13 -21.16
CA ASP A 133 -23.12 -3.60 -20.26
C ASP A 133 -23.15 -4.29 -18.88
N GLU A 134 -24.33 -4.62 -18.39
CA GLU A 134 -24.51 -5.38 -17.14
C GLU A 134 -23.98 -6.81 -17.29
N CYS A 135 -24.20 -7.47 -18.43
CA CYS A 135 -23.66 -8.80 -18.68
C CYS A 135 -22.11 -8.83 -18.68
N LEU A 136 -21.48 -7.77 -19.19
CA LEU A 136 -20.02 -7.66 -19.23
C LEU A 136 -19.40 -7.35 -17.86
N THR A 137 -20.08 -6.57 -17.03
CA THR A 137 -19.57 -6.07 -15.73
C THR A 137 -19.98 -6.94 -14.54
N SER A 138 -21.14 -7.63 -14.62
CA SER A 138 -21.73 -8.35 -13.48
C SER A 138 -21.64 -9.88 -13.62
N ARG A 139 -20.48 -10.39 -14.07
CA ARG A 139 -20.25 -11.84 -14.24
C ARG A 139 -20.50 -12.64 -12.97
N GLU A 140 -20.08 -12.12 -11.81
CA GLU A 140 -20.27 -12.78 -10.52
C GLU A 140 -21.76 -13.02 -10.21
N LEU A 141 -22.61 -12.02 -10.48
CA LEU A 141 -24.06 -12.15 -10.29
C LEU A 141 -24.67 -13.24 -11.18
N ILE A 142 -24.21 -13.30 -12.45
CA ILE A 142 -24.66 -14.33 -13.40
C ILE A 142 -24.21 -15.70 -12.90
N ASN A 143 -22.95 -15.86 -12.50
CA ASN A 143 -22.39 -17.10 -11.99
C ASN A 143 -23.15 -17.60 -10.76
N GLU A 144 -23.43 -16.71 -9.80
CA GLU A 144 -24.18 -17.05 -8.58
C GLU A 144 -25.63 -17.46 -8.86
N LYS A 145 -26.36 -16.70 -9.69
CA LYS A 145 -27.72 -17.05 -10.09
C LYS A 145 -27.76 -18.40 -10.83
N MET A 146 -26.84 -18.61 -11.76
CA MET A 146 -26.72 -19.89 -12.47
C MET A 146 -26.42 -21.04 -11.51
N ARG A 147 -25.43 -20.89 -10.65
CA ARG A 147 -25.06 -21.91 -9.66
C ARG A 147 -26.27 -22.32 -8.83
N LYS A 148 -27.01 -21.34 -8.27
CA LYS A 148 -28.15 -21.60 -7.43
C LYS A 148 -29.24 -22.43 -8.15
N ILE A 149 -29.62 -22.01 -9.35
CA ILE A 149 -30.68 -22.68 -10.12
C ILE A 149 -30.22 -24.08 -10.56
N LEU A 150 -28.96 -24.21 -11.01
CA LEU A 150 -28.42 -25.50 -11.42
C LEU A 150 -28.29 -26.47 -10.24
N ASP A 151 -27.80 -26.02 -9.07
CA ASP A 151 -27.65 -26.84 -7.86
C ASP A 151 -29.00 -27.37 -7.38
N GLU A 152 -30.01 -26.50 -7.28
CA GLU A 152 -31.38 -26.89 -6.92
C GLU A 152 -31.99 -27.92 -7.90
N ALA A 153 -31.73 -27.76 -9.19
CA ALA A 153 -32.28 -28.66 -10.22
C ALA A 153 -31.53 -29.99 -10.34
N THR A 154 -30.24 -30.04 -9.99
CA THR A 154 -29.42 -31.25 -10.10
C THR A 154 -29.36 -32.09 -8.83
N ASP A 155 -29.81 -31.55 -7.69
CA ASP A 155 -29.84 -32.27 -6.40
C ASP A 155 -30.63 -33.60 -6.46
N PRO A 156 -31.83 -33.68 -7.12
CA PRO A 156 -32.54 -34.95 -7.30
C PRO A 156 -31.78 -36.01 -8.11
N TRP A 157 -30.80 -35.60 -8.87
CA TRP A 157 -29.92 -36.49 -9.66
C TRP A 157 -28.63 -36.89 -8.90
N GLY A 158 -28.51 -36.47 -7.63
CA GLY A 158 -27.31 -36.73 -6.80
C GLY A 158 -26.09 -36.04 -7.29
N ILE A 159 -26.22 -34.87 -7.93
CA ILE A 159 -25.16 -34.01 -8.40
C ILE A 159 -25.25 -32.69 -7.66
N LYS A 160 -24.13 -32.25 -7.11
CA LYS A 160 -23.98 -30.94 -6.50
C LYS A 160 -23.14 -30.04 -7.40
N VAL A 161 -23.68 -28.89 -7.75
CA VAL A 161 -22.97 -27.86 -8.52
C VAL A 161 -22.26 -26.93 -7.56
N ASN A 162 -20.93 -27.04 -7.49
CA ASN A 162 -20.12 -26.20 -6.61
C ASN A 162 -19.96 -24.78 -7.15
N ARG A 163 -19.68 -24.67 -8.45
CA ARG A 163 -19.40 -23.42 -9.11
C ARG A 163 -19.78 -23.44 -10.58
N VAL A 164 -20.26 -22.32 -11.06
CA VAL A 164 -20.50 -22.07 -12.48
C VAL A 164 -19.71 -20.82 -12.88
N GLU A 165 -19.06 -20.85 -14.00
CA GLU A 165 -18.32 -19.70 -14.50
C GLU A 165 -18.66 -19.42 -15.95
N VAL A 166 -18.94 -18.15 -16.24
CA VAL A 166 -19.01 -17.63 -17.59
C VAL A 166 -17.60 -17.38 -18.09
N LYS A 167 -17.21 -18.10 -19.12
CA LYS A 167 -15.86 -18.08 -19.69
C LYS A 167 -15.67 -16.87 -20.64
N ASN A 168 -16.40 -16.85 -21.75
CA ASN A 168 -16.36 -15.77 -22.70
C ASN A 168 -17.76 -15.20 -22.94
N ILE A 169 -17.83 -13.89 -23.13
CA ILE A 169 -19.02 -13.16 -23.58
C ILE A 169 -18.63 -12.47 -24.87
N LEU A 170 -19.16 -12.95 -26.00
CA LEU A 170 -18.81 -12.49 -27.34
C LEU A 170 -19.98 -11.78 -27.99
N PRO A 171 -20.06 -10.46 -27.91
CA PRO A 171 -21.05 -9.68 -28.65
C PRO A 171 -20.75 -9.69 -30.17
N PRO A 172 -21.70 -9.31 -31.01
CA PRO A 172 -21.50 -9.15 -32.46
C PRO A 172 -20.33 -8.20 -32.76
N LYS A 173 -19.69 -8.44 -33.88
CA LYS A 173 -18.49 -7.69 -34.31
C LYS A 173 -18.73 -6.18 -34.34
N ASP A 174 -19.86 -5.76 -34.93
CA ASP A 174 -20.19 -4.34 -35.08
C ASP A 174 -20.34 -3.61 -33.74
N ILE A 175 -20.98 -4.27 -32.79
CA ILE A 175 -21.17 -3.73 -31.41
C ILE A 175 -19.83 -3.67 -30.70
N ARG A 176 -19.00 -4.70 -30.82
CA ARG A 176 -17.67 -4.73 -30.24
C ARG A 176 -16.79 -3.60 -30.77
N GLU A 177 -16.78 -3.38 -32.07
CA GLU A 177 -16.02 -2.27 -32.69
C GLU A 177 -16.53 -0.91 -32.24
N ALA A 178 -17.85 -0.73 -32.10
CA ALA A 178 -18.44 0.50 -31.58
C ALA A 178 -18.04 0.75 -30.13
N MET A 179 -18.12 -0.28 -29.26
CA MET A 179 -17.70 -0.22 -27.86
C MET A 179 -16.20 0.08 -27.73
N GLU A 180 -15.34 -0.54 -28.54
CA GLU A 180 -13.90 -0.26 -28.55
C GLU A 180 -13.61 1.20 -28.88
N LYS A 181 -14.30 1.77 -29.89
CA LYS A 181 -14.16 3.19 -30.22
C LYS A 181 -14.62 4.11 -29.08
N GLN A 182 -15.77 3.79 -28.48
CA GLN A 182 -16.32 4.55 -27.35
C GLN A 182 -15.36 4.51 -26.16
N MET A 183 -14.88 3.33 -25.80
CA MET A 183 -13.95 3.14 -24.68
C MET A 183 -12.61 3.85 -24.92
N ARG A 184 -12.11 3.85 -26.16
CA ARG A 184 -10.92 4.60 -26.54
C ARG A 184 -11.12 6.09 -26.35
N ALA A 185 -12.22 6.64 -26.86
CA ALA A 185 -12.53 8.06 -26.72
C ALA A 185 -12.71 8.47 -25.23
N GLU A 186 -13.34 7.62 -24.44
CA GLU A 186 -13.49 7.87 -23.01
C GLU A 186 -12.14 7.83 -22.25
N ARG A 187 -11.27 6.87 -22.58
CA ARG A 187 -9.90 6.82 -22.02
C ARG A 187 -9.09 8.06 -22.39
N GLU A 188 -9.12 8.48 -23.66
CA GLU A 188 -8.45 9.69 -24.11
C GLU A 188 -8.98 10.95 -23.39
N LYS A 189 -10.30 11.04 -23.20
CA LYS A 189 -10.90 12.12 -22.41
C LYS A 189 -10.42 12.12 -20.95
N ARG A 190 -10.44 10.95 -20.30
CA ARG A 190 -9.97 10.82 -18.91
C ARG A 190 -8.48 11.15 -18.78
N GLU A 191 -7.66 10.69 -19.73
CA GLU A 191 -6.23 11.00 -19.80
C GLU A 191 -6.00 12.51 -19.86
N LYS A 192 -6.69 13.23 -20.77
CA LYS A 192 -6.57 14.69 -20.88
C LYS A 192 -7.00 15.41 -19.61
N ILE A 193 -8.07 14.94 -18.96
CA ILE A 193 -8.53 15.52 -17.68
C ILE A 193 -7.47 15.31 -16.60
N LEU A 194 -6.98 14.10 -16.43
CA LEU A 194 -5.96 13.76 -15.42
C LEU A 194 -4.65 14.53 -15.64
N LEU A 195 -4.22 14.67 -16.91
CA LEU A 195 -3.05 15.47 -17.24
C LEU A 195 -3.24 16.95 -16.88
N ALA A 196 -4.41 17.54 -17.22
CA ALA A 196 -4.72 18.92 -16.90
C ALA A 196 -4.82 19.15 -15.37
N GLU A 197 -5.44 18.23 -14.63
CA GLU A 197 -5.51 18.27 -13.18
C GLU A 197 -4.11 18.14 -12.54
N GLY A 198 -3.30 17.22 -13.05
CA GLY A 198 -1.91 17.04 -12.60
C GLY A 198 -1.05 18.28 -12.83
N GLN A 199 -1.17 18.93 -14.01
CA GLN A 199 -0.50 20.19 -14.32
C GLN A 199 -0.95 21.32 -13.39
N LYS A 200 -2.27 21.45 -13.19
CA LYS A 200 -2.83 22.44 -12.26
C LYS A 200 -2.31 22.24 -10.84
N GLN A 201 -2.35 21.01 -10.35
CA GLN A 201 -1.89 20.69 -9.00
C GLN A 201 -0.37 20.92 -8.84
N SER A 202 0.40 20.55 -9.85
CA SER A 202 1.85 20.83 -9.88
C SER A 202 2.14 22.33 -9.85
N ALA A 203 1.43 23.13 -10.65
CA ALA A 203 1.59 24.59 -10.67
C ALA A 203 1.23 25.23 -9.32
N ILE A 204 0.17 24.75 -8.66
CA ILE A 204 -0.23 25.23 -7.33
C ILE A 204 0.88 24.89 -6.30
N LEU A 205 1.35 23.66 -6.27
CA LEU A 205 2.39 23.24 -5.32
C LEU A 205 3.71 23.99 -5.52
N VAL A 206 4.10 24.26 -6.78
CA VAL A 206 5.29 25.08 -7.09
C VAL A 206 5.10 26.51 -6.60
N ALA A 207 3.94 27.11 -6.86
CA ALA A 207 3.65 28.48 -6.40
C ALA A 207 3.60 28.58 -4.86
N GLU A 208 3.02 27.61 -4.19
CA GLU A 208 3.02 27.54 -2.72
C GLU A 208 4.44 27.35 -2.16
N GLY A 209 5.23 26.48 -2.77
CA GLY A 209 6.64 26.28 -2.41
C GLY A 209 7.47 27.54 -2.57
N GLN A 210 7.29 28.28 -3.67
CA GLN A 210 7.95 29.56 -3.90
C GLN A 210 7.53 30.62 -2.87
N LYS A 211 6.22 30.73 -2.59
CA LYS A 211 5.69 31.61 -1.56
C LYS A 211 6.28 31.30 -0.18
N GLN A 212 6.29 30.04 0.20
CA GLN A 212 6.83 29.59 1.49
C GLN A 212 8.34 29.86 1.59
N SER A 213 9.07 29.62 0.52
CA SER A 213 10.51 29.93 0.45
C SER A 213 10.78 31.44 0.58
N ALA A 214 9.99 32.28 -0.08
CA ALA A 214 10.11 33.73 0.03
C ALA A 214 9.81 34.25 1.45
N ILE A 215 8.79 33.70 2.11
CA ILE A 215 8.47 34.04 3.50
C ILE A 215 9.61 33.63 4.44
N LEU A 216 10.12 32.39 4.33
CA LEU A 216 11.22 31.92 5.17
C LEU A 216 12.49 32.73 4.96
N ASN A 217 12.82 33.10 3.73
CA ASN A 217 13.97 33.95 3.44
C ASN A 217 13.81 35.36 4.06
N ALA A 218 12.63 35.99 3.93
CA ALA A 218 12.38 37.29 4.54
C ALA A 218 12.41 37.25 6.08
N GLU A 219 11.90 36.18 6.69
CA GLU A 219 12.01 35.95 8.13
C GLU A 219 13.46 35.76 8.58
N ALA A 220 14.23 34.99 7.83
CA ALA A 220 15.65 34.77 8.10
C ALA A 220 16.47 36.08 7.99
N GLU A 221 16.23 36.89 6.96
CA GLU A 221 16.87 38.20 6.81
C GLU A 221 16.51 39.14 7.96
N LYS A 222 15.23 39.18 8.34
CA LYS A 222 14.78 39.98 9.50
C LYS A 222 15.46 39.53 10.78
N GLN A 223 15.52 38.22 11.01
CA GLN A 223 16.17 37.66 12.21
C GLN A 223 17.67 37.97 12.24
N MET A 224 18.34 37.84 11.09
CA MET A 224 19.76 38.18 10.96
C MET A 224 20.01 39.67 11.21
N ALA A 225 19.16 40.57 10.70
CA ALA A 225 19.27 42.01 10.93
C ALA A 225 19.08 42.37 12.41
N ILE A 226 18.12 41.74 13.10
CA ILE A 226 17.88 41.93 14.54
C ILE A 226 19.09 41.45 15.34
N LEU A 227 19.58 40.22 15.11
CA LEU A 227 20.72 39.67 15.83
C LEU A 227 22.00 40.48 15.60
N ARG A 228 22.20 41.02 14.38
CA ARG A 228 23.35 41.90 14.08
C ARG A 228 23.24 43.22 14.86
N ALA A 229 22.07 43.86 14.86
CA ALA A 229 21.84 45.10 15.60
C ALA A 229 21.99 44.89 17.11
N GLU A 230 21.50 43.81 17.67
CA GLU A 230 21.67 43.45 19.08
C GLU A 230 23.15 43.21 19.42
N GLY A 231 23.88 42.46 18.56
CA GLY A 231 25.29 42.21 18.71
C GLY A 231 26.16 43.47 18.68
N GLU A 232 25.87 44.40 17.76
CA GLU A 232 26.48 45.73 17.67
C GLU A 232 26.22 46.59 18.90
N ALA A 233 24.94 46.64 19.35
CA ALA A 233 24.57 47.35 20.53
C ALA A 233 25.20 46.82 21.80
N GLU A 234 25.30 45.49 21.96
CA GLU A 234 25.95 44.83 23.09
C GLU A 234 27.47 45.06 23.04
N SER A 235 28.11 44.96 21.87
CA SER A 235 29.51 45.26 21.68
C SER A 235 29.83 46.73 22.06
N LEU A 236 29.04 47.68 21.56
CA LEU A 236 29.21 49.10 21.88
C LEU A 236 29.02 49.36 23.39
N ARG A 237 28.04 48.73 24.02
CA ARG A 237 27.84 48.80 25.48
C ARG A 237 29.08 48.29 26.23
N LYS A 238 29.59 47.14 25.86
CA LYS A 238 30.79 46.56 26.51
C LYS A 238 32.05 47.44 26.35
N VAL A 239 32.24 48.03 25.15
CA VAL A 239 33.33 48.97 24.91
C VAL A 239 33.18 50.22 25.77
N LYS A 240 31.98 50.81 25.79
CA LYS A 240 31.74 52.01 26.61
C LYS A 240 31.85 51.73 28.12
N GLN A 241 31.40 50.56 28.57
CA GLN A 241 31.59 50.15 29.97
C GLN A 241 33.05 50.00 30.31
N ALA A 242 33.85 49.33 29.46
CA ALA A 242 35.28 49.15 29.65
C ALA A 242 36.05 50.52 29.65
N GLU A 243 35.66 51.45 28.74
CA GLU A 243 36.20 52.83 28.74
C GLU A 243 35.87 53.55 30.06
N ALA A 244 34.64 53.47 30.52
CA ALA A 244 34.22 54.11 31.77
C ALA A 244 34.93 53.53 33.00
N ASP A 245 35.09 52.19 33.03
CA ASP A 245 35.82 51.49 34.13
C ASP A 245 37.30 51.84 34.06
N GLY A 246 37.89 51.94 32.88
CA GLY A 246 39.29 52.40 32.69
C GLY A 246 39.49 53.84 33.20
N ILE A 247 38.62 54.78 32.83
CA ILE A 247 38.64 56.15 33.29
C ILE A 247 38.50 56.23 34.84
N ARG A 248 37.56 55.42 35.37
CA ARG A 248 37.35 55.37 36.81
C ARG A 248 38.63 54.86 37.55
N SER A 249 39.23 53.80 37.07
CA SER A 249 40.46 53.23 37.65
C SER A 249 41.62 54.28 37.58
N VAL A 250 41.79 55.02 36.49
CA VAL A 250 42.75 56.07 36.40
C VAL A 250 42.47 57.20 37.39
N ARG A 251 41.22 57.65 37.50
CA ARG A 251 40.86 58.70 38.44
C ARG A 251 41.00 58.27 39.90
N GLU A 252 40.69 57.02 40.25
CA GLU A 252 40.92 56.47 41.57
C GLU A 252 42.39 56.39 41.89
N ALA A 253 43.22 55.93 40.94
CA ALA A 253 44.69 55.91 41.11
C ALA A 253 45.29 57.32 41.30
N GLU A 254 44.84 58.31 40.51
CA GLU A 254 45.22 59.71 40.65
C GLU A 254 44.80 60.27 42.02
N ALA A 255 43.57 60.01 42.49
CA ALA A 255 43.08 60.43 43.78
C ALA A 255 43.86 59.81 44.95
N GLN A 256 44.16 58.47 44.84
CA GLN A 256 45.02 57.78 45.78
C GLN A 256 46.45 58.36 45.82
N GLY A 257 47.04 58.66 44.63
CA GLY A 257 48.33 59.29 44.49
C GLY A 257 48.36 60.68 45.16
N LEU A 258 47.33 61.48 44.92
CA LEU A 258 47.17 62.81 45.55
C LEU A 258 47.02 62.69 47.06
N LYS A 259 46.21 61.69 47.55
CA LYS A 259 46.05 61.45 48.96
C LYS A 259 47.33 61.02 49.64
N MET A 260 48.13 60.14 49.02
CA MET A 260 49.43 59.72 49.54
C MET A 260 50.44 60.88 49.56
N LEU A 261 50.39 61.76 48.55
CA LEU A 261 51.19 62.98 48.53
C LEU A 261 50.79 63.94 49.64
N ASN A 262 49.55 64.13 49.93
CA ASN A 262 49.04 64.98 51.00
C ASN A 262 49.40 64.44 52.37
N ASP A 263 49.23 63.14 52.58
CA ASP A 263 49.52 62.43 53.87
C ASP A 263 51.05 62.39 54.17
N SER A 264 51.93 62.44 53.18
CA SER A 264 53.38 62.41 53.36
C SER A 264 54.01 63.80 53.73
N LYS A 265 53.22 64.87 53.79
CA LYS A 265 53.65 66.24 54.07
C LYS A 265 54.95 66.57 53.29
N PRO A 266 54.87 66.65 51.98
CA PRO A 266 56.07 66.83 51.14
C PRO A 266 56.74 68.16 51.41
N ILE A 267 58.10 68.12 51.46
CA ILE A 267 58.92 69.27 51.57
C ILE A 267 58.65 70.21 50.37
N GLU A 268 58.74 71.54 50.61
CA GLU A 268 58.39 72.57 49.62
C GLU A 268 59.08 72.35 48.26
N ALA A 269 60.31 71.77 48.21
CA ALA A 269 61.05 71.41 47.02
C ALA A 269 60.29 70.35 46.16
N VAL A 270 59.57 69.40 46.74
CA VAL A 270 58.82 68.35 46.02
C VAL A 270 57.56 68.94 45.37
N VAL A 271 56.92 69.86 46.04
CA VAL A 271 55.71 70.56 45.52
C VAL A 271 56.16 71.44 44.32
N THR A 272 57.29 72.09 44.40
CA THR A 272 57.89 72.89 43.32
C THR A 272 58.24 71.98 42.10
N LEU A 273 58.83 70.83 42.33
CA LEU A 273 59.14 69.88 41.23
C LEU A 273 57.86 69.41 40.51
N ARG A 274 56.82 69.08 41.25
CA ARG A 274 55.46 68.69 40.65
C ARG A 274 54.84 69.84 39.92
N TYR A 275 55.03 71.06 40.37
CA TYR A 275 54.58 72.27 39.63
C TYR A 275 55.27 72.37 38.29
N TYR A 276 56.58 72.20 38.22
CA TYR A 276 57.36 72.22 36.96
C TYR A 276 56.95 71.00 36.04
N GLU A 277 56.74 69.84 36.60
CA GLU A 277 56.19 68.70 35.82
C GLU A 277 54.81 68.99 35.22
N ALA A 278 53.94 69.60 35.95
CA ALA A 278 52.60 70.01 35.47
C ALA A 278 52.69 71.05 34.39
N LEU A 279 53.55 72.05 34.54
CA LEU A 279 53.86 73.05 33.54
C LEU A 279 54.46 72.42 32.25
N GLY A 280 55.34 71.43 32.41
CA GLY A 280 55.90 70.70 31.26
C GLY A 280 54.82 69.96 30.46
N LYS A 281 53.90 69.34 31.15
CA LYS A 281 52.74 68.68 30.49
C LYS A 281 51.78 69.62 29.80
N ILE A 282 51.65 70.86 30.34
CA ILE A 282 50.86 71.92 29.70
C ILE A 282 51.57 72.47 28.47
N ALA A 283 52.89 72.59 28.54
CA ALA A 283 53.75 73.07 27.42
C ALA A 283 53.81 72.05 26.26
N ASP A 284 53.61 70.76 26.54
CA ASP A 284 53.62 69.66 25.54
C ASP A 284 52.23 69.49 24.90
N GLY A 285 51.24 70.21 25.39
CA GLY A 285 49.87 70.20 24.83
C GLY A 285 49.82 70.96 23.50
N LYS A 286 48.96 70.46 22.56
CA LYS A 286 48.73 71.06 21.25
C LYS A 286 48.11 72.46 21.20
N ALA A 287 48.06 73.16 22.35
CA ALA A 287 47.49 74.52 22.43
C ALA A 287 48.54 75.58 22.03
N THR A 288 48.18 76.42 21.08
CA THR A 288 49.07 77.42 20.41
C THR A 288 49.39 78.69 21.24
N LYS A 289 48.74 78.96 22.35
CA LYS A 289 49.03 80.09 23.25
C LYS A 289 48.67 79.71 24.70
N ILE A 290 49.72 79.79 25.57
CA ILE A 290 49.57 79.65 27.01
C ILE A 290 49.86 80.99 27.65
N PHE A 291 48.91 81.64 28.30
CA PHE A 291 49.12 82.83 29.08
C PHE A 291 49.46 82.49 30.53
N LEU A 292 50.62 82.80 30.98
CA LEU A 292 51.06 82.61 32.38
C LEU A 292 51.04 83.93 33.06
N PRO A 293 50.34 84.12 34.20
CA PRO A 293 50.36 85.32 34.93
C PRO A 293 51.74 85.56 35.56
N SER A 294 52.22 86.82 35.56
CA SER A 294 53.49 87.23 36.00
C SER A 294 53.76 87.19 37.52
N ASN A 295 52.69 87.04 38.35
CA ASN A 295 52.76 87.02 39.82
C ASN A 295 52.20 85.65 40.29
N LEU A 296 53.07 84.76 40.51
CA LEU A 296 52.71 83.32 40.92
C LEU A 296 52.83 83.11 42.44
N ASP A 297 52.69 84.14 43.28
CA ASP A 297 52.86 84.01 44.74
C ASP A 297 51.71 83.27 45.48
N LYS A 298 50.61 82.91 44.80
CA LYS A 298 49.54 82.13 45.47
C LYS A 298 48.95 81.06 44.58
N VAL A 299 49.00 79.83 45.03
CA VAL A 299 48.45 78.63 44.40
C VAL A 299 46.92 78.74 44.04
N ALA A 300 46.21 79.71 44.57
CA ALA A 300 44.82 79.98 44.30
C ALA A 300 44.52 80.53 42.88
N SER A 301 45.52 81.10 42.19
CA SER A 301 45.36 81.62 40.83
C SER A 301 45.42 80.57 39.71
N ILE A 302 45.93 79.40 40.01
CA ILE A 302 46.10 78.25 39.04
C ILE A 302 44.73 77.56 38.82
N ALA A 303 43.90 77.52 39.86
CA ALA A 303 42.56 76.89 39.73
C ALA A 303 41.61 77.73 38.79
N SER A 304 41.82 79.00 38.62
CA SER A 304 41.07 79.82 37.67
C SER A 304 41.52 79.64 36.20
N VAL A 305 42.82 79.43 35.97
CA VAL A 305 43.38 79.22 34.63
C VAL A 305 43.01 77.81 34.09
N VAL A 306 43.02 76.82 34.99
CA VAL A 306 42.59 75.45 34.54
C VAL A 306 41.10 75.43 34.21
N LYS A 307 40.28 76.18 34.93
CA LYS A 307 38.83 76.31 34.66
C LYS A 307 38.51 76.97 33.34
N GLU A 308 39.38 77.83 32.84
CA GLU A 308 39.17 78.59 31.58
C GLU A 308 39.64 77.71 30.35
N VAL A 309 40.64 76.91 30.53
CA VAL A 309 41.20 75.98 29.49
C VAL A 309 40.28 74.75 29.26
N THR A 310 39.49 74.34 30.27
CA THR A 310 38.57 73.17 30.14
C THR A 310 37.17 73.56 29.64
N LYS A 311 36.98 74.82 29.20
CA LYS A 311 35.65 75.35 28.75
C LYS A 311 35.56 75.57 27.23
N GLU A 312 36.54 75.05 26.49
CA GLU A 312 36.44 74.81 25.03
C GLU A 312 36.58 73.31 24.83
#